data_fee3109c34a0fe22955d4f21d4ee0011
#
_entry.id   fee3109c34a0fe22955d4f21d4ee0011
#
_cell.length_a   1.000
_cell.length_b   1.000
_cell.length_c   1.000
_cell.angle_alpha   90.00
_cell.angle_beta   90.00
_cell.angle_gamma   90.00
#
_symmetry.space_group_name_H-M   'P 1'
#
loop_
_entity.id
_entity.type
_entity.pdbx_description
1 polymer ?
#
loop_
_entity_poly.entity_id
_entity_poly.type
_entity_poly.pdbx_seq_one_letter_code
_entity_poly.pdbx_strand_id
1 'polypeptide(L)'
;MPTFIEMDRTVTLADQLKDEGQSVVLINTFVVPPAEAEALLAAWTADAEIMKRQPGFVSTQLHRGIAGSGTFLNYAVWDSVAAFRAAFTNPEFQARLADYPASATASPHLFRTVAVPGICAA
;
A
#
# COMPACT_ATOMS: atom_id res chain seq x y z
N MET A 1 9.94 12.40 0.29
CA MET A 1 8.62 11.93 0.73
C MET A 1 7.67 11.91 -0.45
N PRO A 2 6.89 10.85 -0.68
CA PRO A 2 5.96 10.82 -1.79
C PRO A 2 4.76 11.74 -1.53
N THR A 3 4.10 12.15 -2.58
CA THR A 3 2.82 12.85 -2.49
C THR A 3 1.71 11.82 -2.41
N PHE A 4 0.88 11.90 -1.38
CA PHE A 4 -0.28 11.00 -1.24
C PHE A 4 -1.46 11.56 -2.02
N ILE A 5 -2.04 10.71 -2.85
CA ILE A 5 -3.24 11.03 -3.63
C ILE A 5 -4.31 10.00 -3.28
N GLU A 6 -5.47 10.46 -2.79
CA GLU A 6 -6.56 9.54 -2.46
C GLU A 6 -7.07 8.83 -3.70
N MET A 7 -7.23 7.52 -3.59
CA MET A 7 -7.80 6.70 -4.65
C MET A 7 -9.30 6.97 -4.78
N ASP A 8 -9.96 7.26 -3.66
CA ASP A 8 -11.38 7.57 -3.59
C ASP A 8 -11.54 8.87 -2.78
N ARG A 9 -12.13 9.89 -3.39
CA ARG A 9 -12.30 11.19 -2.72
C ARG A 9 -13.45 11.20 -1.74
N THR A 10 -14.41 10.30 -1.88
CA THR A 10 -15.59 10.24 -1.01
C THR A 10 -15.35 9.42 0.23
N VAL A 11 -14.47 8.42 0.13
CA VAL A 11 -14.06 7.60 1.28
C VAL A 11 -12.53 7.55 1.27
N THR A 12 -11.92 8.37 2.12
CA THR A 12 -10.47 8.49 2.18
C THR A 12 -9.85 7.34 2.96
N LEU A 13 -8.53 7.18 2.85
CA LEU A 13 -7.80 6.22 3.68
C LEU A 13 -8.04 6.51 5.16
N ALA A 14 -8.01 7.78 5.57
CA ALA A 14 -8.27 8.15 6.97
C ALA A 14 -9.64 7.68 7.44
N ASP A 15 -10.65 7.74 6.59
CA ASP A 15 -11.99 7.21 6.91
C ASP A 15 -11.94 5.70 7.08
N GLN A 16 -11.23 5.01 6.18
CA GLN A 16 -11.11 3.54 6.23
C GLN A 16 -10.37 3.04 7.45
N LEU A 17 -9.39 3.80 7.94
CA LEU A 17 -8.63 3.42 9.15
C LEU A 17 -9.49 3.40 10.41
N LYS A 18 -10.68 3.98 10.37
CA LYS A 18 -11.64 3.94 11.48
C LYS A 18 -12.51 2.69 11.47
N ASP A 19 -12.48 1.92 10.39
CA ASP A 19 -13.25 0.67 10.31
C ASP A 19 -12.64 -0.38 11.26
N GLU A 20 -13.46 -1.27 11.76
CA GLU A 20 -13.05 -2.33 12.67
C GLU A 20 -13.13 -3.72 12.04
N GLY A 21 -13.13 -3.78 10.73
CA GLY A 21 -13.27 -5.04 10.00
C GLY A 21 -12.07 -5.96 10.14
N GLN A 22 -12.32 -7.23 9.84
CA GLN A 22 -11.32 -8.29 9.84
C GLN A 22 -10.43 -8.19 8.60
N SER A 23 -10.01 -9.32 8.06
CA SER A 23 -9.08 -9.39 6.92
C SER A 23 -9.35 -8.33 5.84
N VAL A 24 -8.31 -7.63 5.45
CA VAL A 24 -8.38 -6.52 4.51
C VAL A 24 -7.20 -6.58 3.55
N VAL A 25 -7.42 -6.13 2.32
CA VAL A 25 -6.39 -5.99 1.30
C VAL A 25 -6.00 -4.53 1.18
N LEU A 26 -4.71 -4.25 1.32
CA LEU A 26 -4.16 -2.96 0.97
C LEU A 26 -3.72 -3.00 -0.49
N ILE A 27 -4.24 -2.11 -1.30
CA ILE A 27 -3.67 -1.83 -2.61
C ILE A 27 -3.11 -0.43 -2.58
N ASN A 28 -1.83 -0.31 -2.90
CA ASN A 28 -1.16 0.98 -2.96
C ASN A 28 -0.50 1.10 -4.33
N THR A 29 -0.90 2.10 -5.11
CA THR A 29 -0.27 2.37 -6.39
C THR A 29 0.73 3.50 -6.23
N PHE A 30 1.92 3.30 -6.83
CA PHE A 30 2.97 4.31 -6.86
C PHE A 30 3.22 4.70 -8.30
N VAL A 31 3.46 5.97 -8.52
CA VAL A 31 3.87 6.45 -9.85
C VAL A 31 5.12 7.30 -9.70
N VAL A 32 6.15 6.97 -10.48
CA VAL A 32 7.39 7.74 -10.59
C VAL A 32 7.77 7.88 -12.06
N PRO A 33 8.59 8.86 -12.42
CA PRO A 33 9.26 8.83 -13.73
C PRO A 33 10.05 7.51 -13.85
N PRO A 34 10.03 6.81 -15.01
CA PRO A 34 10.73 5.52 -15.13
C PRO A 34 12.19 5.56 -14.72
N ALA A 35 12.87 6.69 -14.89
CA ALA A 35 14.27 6.86 -14.50
C ALA A 35 14.48 6.75 -12.97
N GLU A 36 13.43 6.92 -12.18
CA GLU A 36 13.49 6.85 -10.71
C GLU A 36 12.92 5.54 -10.16
N ALA A 37 12.65 4.56 -11.01
CA ALA A 37 12.07 3.29 -10.59
C ALA A 37 12.96 2.55 -9.60
N GLU A 38 14.28 2.55 -9.80
CA GLU A 38 15.19 1.87 -8.89
C GLU A 38 15.23 2.52 -7.51
N ALA A 39 15.12 3.85 -7.46
CA ALA A 39 15.05 4.58 -6.18
C ALA A 39 13.76 4.24 -5.44
N LEU A 40 12.64 4.12 -6.15
CA LEU A 40 11.38 3.69 -5.56
C LEU A 40 11.50 2.27 -5.00
N LEU A 41 12.09 1.35 -5.76
CA LEU A 41 12.25 -0.04 -5.32
C LEU A 41 13.10 -0.14 -4.05
N ALA A 42 14.17 0.64 -3.95
CA ALA A 42 15.01 0.65 -2.76
C ALA A 42 14.23 1.16 -1.53
N ALA A 43 13.48 2.24 -1.69
CA ALA A 43 12.67 2.79 -0.63
C ALA A 43 11.56 1.83 -0.20
N TRP A 44 10.87 1.22 -1.16
CA TRP A 44 9.80 0.26 -0.89
C TRP A 44 10.34 -0.98 -0.16
N THR A 45 11.52 -1.46 -0.55
CA THR A 45 12.13 -2.63 0.08
C THR A 45 12.42 -2.37 1.55
N ALA A 46 13.01 -1.21 1.88
CA ALA A 46 13.28 -0.84 3.27
C ALA A 46 12.00 -0.73 4.10
N ASP A 47 10.97 -0.16 3.51
CA ASP A 47 9.65 -0.01 4.10
C ASP A 47 9.00 -1.38 4.33
N ALA A 48 9.04 -2.25 3.34
CA ALA A 48 8.45 -3.60 3.43
C ALA A 48 9.12 -4.47 4.50
N GLU A 49 10.41 -4.29 4.73
CA GLU A 49 11.13 -4.99 5.80
C GLU A 49 10.57 -4.64 7.18
N ILE A 50 10.12 -3.42 7.37
CA ILE A 50 9.47 -2.99 8.61
C ILE A 50 8.07 -3.57 8.69
N MET A 51 7.30 -3.44 7.61
CA MET A 51 5.89 -3.86 7.58
C MET A 51 5.72 -5.36 7.80
N LYS A 52 6.60 -6.18 7.22
CA LYS A 52 6.48 -7.64 7.35
C LYS A 52 6.69 -8.15 8.77
N ARG A 53 7.29 -7.33 9.65
CA ARG A 53 7.49 -7.68 11.06
C ARG A 53 6.35 -7.22 11.96
N GLN A 54 5.36 -6.51 11.42
CA GLN A 54 4.28 -5.98 12.22
C GLN A 54 3.24 -7.06 12.52
N PRO A 55 2.66 -7.05 13.73
CA PRO A 55 1.56 -7.97 14.05
C PRO A 55 0.40 -7.82 13.06
N GLY A 56 -0.11 -8.95 12.58
CA GLY A 56 -1.24 -8.96 11.66
C GLY A 56 -0.87 -8.85 10.18
N PHE A 57 0.41 -8.69 9.86
CA PHE A 57 0.86 -8.78 8.47
C PHE A 57 0.71 -10.22 7.97
N VAL A 58 0.10 -10.40 6.80
CA VAL A 58 -0.07 -11.72 6.19
C VAL A 58 0.84 -11.89 4.98
N SER A 59 0.76 -10.99 4.00
CA SER A 59 1.55 -11.12 2.77
C SER A 59 1.64 -9.79 2.03
N THR A 60 2.62 -9.69 1.15
CA THR A 60 2.74 -8.59 0.21
C THR A 60 3.31 -9.07 -1.11
N GLN A 61 2.88 -8.44 -2.20
CA GLN A 61 3.41 -8.69 -3.53
C GLN A 61 3.45 -7.38 -4.29
N LEU A 62 4.65 -6.96 -4.66
CA LEU A 62 4.83 -5.78 -5.49
C LEU A 62 4.73 -6.16 -6.96
N HIS A 63 4.01 -5.33 -7.72
CA HIS A 63 3.85 -5.45 -9.17
C HIS A 63 4.38 -4.20 -9.84
N ARG A 64 4.86 -4.33 -11.04
CA ARG A 64 5.27 -3.19 -11.86
C ARG A 64 4.51 -3.23 -13.18
N GLY A 65 4.09 -2.07 -13.67
CA GLY A 65 3.52 -1.95 -15.00
C GLY A 65 4.52 -2.45 -16.06
N ILE A 66 4.03 -3.11 -17.09
CA ILE A 66 4.87 -3.65 -18.15
C ILE A 66 5.39 -2.53 -19.06
N ALA A 67 6.30 -2.88 -19.98
CA ALA A 67 6.87 -1.98 -20.98
C ALA A 67 7.64 -0.79 -20.37
N GLY A 68 8.34 -1.04 -19.26
CA GLY A 68 9.17 -0.01 -18.62
C GLY A 68 8.38 1.07 -17.88
N SER A 69 7.13 0.79 -17.56
CA SER A 69 6.27 1.71 -16.81
C SER A 69 6.91 2.12 -15.48
N GLY A 70 6.65 3.35 -15.05
CA GLY A 70 6.97 3.84 -13.72
C GLY A 70 5.84 3.67 -12.71
N THR A 71 4.84 2.87 -13.04
CA THR A 71 3.71 2.59 -12.14
C THR A 71 3.92 1.25 -11.45
N PHE A 72 3.78 1.25 -10.12
CA PHE A 72 3.90 0.06 -9.30
C PHE A 72 2.62 -0.14 -8.52
N LEU A 73 2.31 -1.37 -8.18
CA LEU A 73 1.16 -1.72 -7.35
C LEU A 73 1.59 -2.71 -6.28
N ASN A 74 1.39 -2.35 -5.03
CA ASN A 74 1.57 -3.25 -3.91
C ASN A 74 0.22 -3.85 -3.54
N TYR A 75 0.16 -5.18 -3.48
CA TYR A 75 -1.00 -5.93 -3.03
C TYR A 75 -0.61 -6.61 -1.72
N ALA A 76 -1.16 -6.16 -0.61
CA ALA A 76 -0.82 -6.68 0.70
C ALA A 76 -2.08 -7.14 1.43
N VAL A 77 -1.94 -8.22 2.19
CA VAL A 77 -3.05 -8.74 3.01
C VAL A 77 -2.71 -8.54 4.48
N TRP A 78 -3.68 -8.04 5.24
CA TRP A 78 -3.58 -7.82 6.68
C TRP A 78 -4.73 -8.51 7.40
N ASP A 79 -4.48 -9.01 8.60
CA ASP A 79 -5.50 -9.68 9.43
C ASP A 79 -6.71 -8.82 9.71
N SER A 80 -6.48 -7.51 9.85
CA SER A 80 -7.52 -6.58 10.27
C SER A 80 -7.14 -5.15 9.90
N VAL A 81 -8.12 -4.28 9.87
CA VAL A 81 -7.88 -2.84 9.70
C VAL A 81 -7.04 -2.30 10.85
N ALA A 82 -7.31 -2.76 12.09
CA ALA A 82 -6.56 -2.31 13.26
C ALA A 82 -5.07 -2.64 13.14
N ALA A 83 -4.73 -3.84 12.64
CA ALA A 83 -3.34 -4.24 12.44
C ALA A 83 -2.65 -3.34 11.39
N PHE A 84 -3.32 -3.09 10.26
CA PHE A 84 -2.78 -2.19 9.24
C PHE A 84 -2.61 -0.77 9.80
N ARG A 85 -3.62 -0.25 10.49
CA ARG A 85 -3.54 1.08 11.09
C ARG A 85 -2.35 1.22 12.02
N ALA A 86 -2.14 0.24 12.90
CA ALA A 86 -1.01 0.25 13.84
C ALA A 86 0.34 0.28 13.08
N ALA A 87 0.46 -0.51 12.02
CA ALA A 87 1.66 -0.55 11.21
C ALA A 87 1.86 0.75 10.43
N PHE A 88 0.80 1.27 9.81
CA PHE A 88 0.85 2.48 9.01
C PHE A 88 1.21 3.71 9.83
N THR A 89 0.74 3.77 11.08
CA THR A 89 1.03 4.89 11.99
C THR A 89 2.29 4.67 12.83
N ASN A 90 2.96 3.55 12.68
CA ASN A 90 4.20 3.26 13.39
C ASN A 90 5.26 4.30 13.01
N PRO A 91 5.91 4.97 14.00
CA PRO A 91 6.93 5.99 13.69
C PRO A 91 8.10 5.49 12.86
N GLU A 92 8.50 4.22 13.02
CA GLU A 92 9.58 3.64 12.24
C GLU A 92 9.21 3.56 10.75
N PHE A 93 7.99 3.14 10.46
CA PHE A 93 7.47 3.14 9.08
C PHE A 93 7.35 4.57 8.54
N GLN A 94 6.77 5.47 9.31
CA GLN A 94 6.57 6.86 8.89
C GLN A 94 7.91 7.53 8.55
N ALA A 95 8.97 7.22 9.29
CA ALA A 95 10.30 7.76 9.02
C ALA A 95 10.86 7.28 7.68
N ARG A 96 10.47 6.08 7.21
CA ARG A 96 10.94 5.56 5.91
C ARG A 96 10.29 6.24 4.72
N LEU A 97 9.20 6.96 4.90
CA LEU A 97 8.54 7.68 3.81
C LEU A 97 9.45 8.75 3.20
N ALA A 98 10.38 9.29 3.99
CA ALA A 98 11.36 10.28 3.50
C ALA A 98 12.32 9.69 2.46
N ASP A 99 12.49 8.37 2.41
CA ASP A 99 13.38 7.70 1.47
C ASP A 99 12.82 7.63 0.05
N TYR A 100 11.51 7.81 -0.11
CA TYR A 100 10.88 7.78 -1.43
C TYR A 100 11.24 9.02 -2.23
N PRO A 101 11.41 8.89 -3.57
CA PRO A 101 11.62 10.05 -4.42
C PRO A 101 10.53 11.10 -4.23
N ALA A 102 10.89 12.38 -4.21
CA ALA A 102 9.91 13.46 -4.09
C ALA A 102 8.92 13.49 -5.26
N SER A 103 9.33 12.96 -6.42
CA SER A 103 8.49 12.83 -7.61
C SER A 103 7.45 11.72 -7.50
N ALA A 104 7.58 10.83 -6.53
CA ALA A 104 6.66 9.71 -6.38
C ALA A 104 5.29 10.16 -5.86
N THR A 105 4.24 9.55 -6.42
CA THR A 105 2.91 9.61 -5.81
C THR A 105 2.56 8.25 -5.24
N ALA A 106 1.75 8.23 -4.19
CA ALA A 106 1.29 7.01 -3.55
C ALA A 106 -0.21 7.12 -3.28
N SER A 107 -0.95 6.05 -3.54
CA SER A 107 -2.40 6.02 -3.39
C SER A 107 -2.83 4.77 -2.64
N PRO A 108 -2.60 4.70 -1.32
CA PRO A 108 -3.01 3.55 -0.53
C PRO A 108 -4.52 3.57 -0.28
N HIS A 109 -5.13 2.39 -0.40
CA HIS A 109 -6.57 2.22 -0.18
C HIS A 109 -6.85 0.79 0.26
N LEU A 110 -7.85 0.61 1.12
CA LEU A 110 -8.19 -0.69 1.66
C LEU A 110 -9.39 -1.29 0.93
N PHE A 111 -9.34 -2.59 0.70
CA PHE A 111 -10.32 -3.33 -0.07
C PHE A 111 -10.69 -4.62 0.65
N ARG A 112 -11.89 -5.11 0.36
CA ARG A 112 -12.29 -6.49 0.66
C ARG A 112 -12.76 -7.14 -0.61
N THR A 113 -12.58 -8.46 -0.70
CA THR A 113 -13.06 -9.22 -1.84
C THR A 113 -14.58 -9.17 -1.90
N VAL A 114 -15.12 -9.22 -3.12
CA VAL A 114 -16.55 -9.26 -3.37
C VAL A 114 -16.86 -10.57 -4.11
N ALA A 115 -17.81 -11.33 -3.58
CA ALA A 115 -18.27 -12.53 -4.27
C ALA A 115 -19.20 -12.13 -5.42
N VAL A 116 -18.87 -12.62 -6.62
CA VAL A 116 -19.73 -12.49 -7.80
C VAL A 116 -20.03 -13.92 -8.30
N PRO A 117 -21.27 -14.42 -8.15
CA PRO A 117 -21.59 -15.80 -8.49
C PRO A 117 -21.15 -16.19 -9.90
N GLY A 118 -20.46 -17.32 -10.00
CA GLY A 118 -19.95 -17.82 -11.28
C GLY A 118 -18.69 -17.14 -11.81
N ILE A 119 -18.20 -16.09 -11.11
CA ILE A 119 -17.02 -15.32 -11.56
C ILE A 119 -15.90 -15.36 -10.52
N CYS A 120 -16.19 -14.94 -9.27
CA CYS A 120 -15.19 -14.92 -8.22
C CYS A 120 -15.81 -15.11 -6.84
N ALA A 121 -15.02 -15.65 -5.92
CA ALA A 121 -15.41 -15.84 -4.52
C ALA A 121 -14.93 -14.66 -3.68
N ALA A 122 -15.59 -14.46 -2.55
CA ALA A 122 -15.15 -13.49 -1.56
C ALA A 122 -13.95 -14.02 -0.76
#